data_1516336cd3887339e7820dbb9efd7fed
#
_entry.id   1516336cd3887339e7820dbb9efd7fed
#
_cell.length_a   1.000
_cell.length_b   1.000
_cell.length_c   1.000
_cell.angle_alpha   90.00
_cell.angle_beta   90.00
_cell.angle_gamma   90.00
#
_symmetry.space_group_name_H-M   'P 1'
#
loop_
_entity.id
_entity.type
_entity.pdbx_description
1 polymer ?
#
loop_
_entity_poly.entity_id
_entity_poly.type
_entity_poly.pdbx_seq_one_letter_code
_entity_poly.pdbx_strand_id
1 'polypeptide(L)'
;EKVAHTLEKVEALNPDSLTVHSLALKRATRLNLFKDKYQEMTFENNQEIMDMTMKTAYEMEMGPYYLYRQKNMCGNLENIGYAKVDKAGIYNILIMEEKQSILAAGAGASTKFVFQNGKRIERAENVKDVANYISRIDEMIERKRTGIDTWLK
;
A
#
# COMPACT_ATOMS: atom_id res chain seq x y z
N GLU A 1 21.81 10.79 -2.20
CA GLU A 1 22.79 10.05 -1.40
C GLU A 1 22.15 8.93 -0.58
N LYS A 2 21.22 9.21 0.38
CA LYS A 2 20.58 8.18 1.22
C LYS A 2 19.79 7.13 0.41
N VAL A 3 19.06 7.57 -0.62
CA VAL A 3 18.29 6.67 -1.49
C VAL A 3 19.25 5.76 -2.28
N ALA A 4 20.30 6.31 -2.88
CA ALA A 4 21.30 5.51 -3.59
C ALA A 4 21.91 4.43 -2.70
N HIS A 5 22.33 4.79 -1.48
CA HIS A 5 22.85 3.81 -0.51
C HIS A 5 21.80 2.74 -0.13
N THR A 6 20.52 3.11 -0.01
CA THR A 6 19.45 2.14 0.23
C THR A 6 19.34 1.16 -0.94
N LEU A 7 19.38 1.67 -2.17
CA LEU A 7 19.29 0.84 -3.39
C LEU A 7 20.46 -0.13 -3.52
N GLU A 8 21.69 0.31 -3.23
CA GLU A 8 22.87 -0.57 -3.17
C GLU A 8 22.67 -1.75 -2.18
N LYS A 9 22.08 -1.48 -1.01
CA LYS A 9 21.75 -2.54 -0.04
C LYS A 9 20.67 -3.48 -0.53
N VAL A 10 19.64 -2.94 -1.18
CA VAL A 10 18.55 -3.75 -1.77
C VAL A 10 19.10 -4.64 -2.89
N GLU A 11 19.95 -4.10 -3.77
CA GLU A 11 20.61 -4.85 -4.82
C GLU A 11 21.48 -6.00 -4.24
N ALA A 12 22.25 -5.72 -3.20
CA ALA A 12 23.06 -6.74 -2.52
C ALA A 12 22.23 -7.87 -1.89
N LEU A 13 20.98 -7.62 -1.50
CA LEU A 13 20.02 -8.61 -1.01
C LEU A 13 19.40 -9.44 -2.13
N ASN A 14 19.43 -8.94 -3.36
CA ASN A 14 18.90 -9.56 -4.56
C ASN A 14 17.47 -10.15 -4.39
N PRO A 15 16.47 -9.34 -4.00
CA PRO A 15 15.11 -9.83 -3.77
C PRO A 15 14.44 -10.29 -5.07
N ASP A 16 13.36 -11.07 -4.96
CA ASP A 16 12.53 -11.50 -6.08
C ASP A 16 11.61 -10.39 -6.61
N SER A 17 11.24 -9.47 -5.74
CA SER A 17 10.39 -8.32 -6.08
C SER A 17 10.69 -7.10 -5.21
N LEU A 18 10.40 -5.93 -5.73
CA LEU A 18 10.60 -4.64 -5.09
C LEU A 18 9.37 -3.76 -5.30
N THR A 19 8.89 -3.13 -4.23
CA THR A 19 7.86 -2.09 -4.36
C THR A 19 8.43 -0.75 -3.95
N VAL A 20 8.32 0.22 -4.85
CA VAL A 20 8.73 1.61 -4.63
C VAL A 20 7.50 2.44 -4.31
N HIS A 21 7.44 2.99 -3.10
CA HIS A 21 6.33 3.81 -2.64
C HIS A 21 6.74 5.28 -2.54
N SER A 22 5.99 6.16 -3.20
CA SER A 22 6.06 7.59 -2.97
C SER A 22 5.18 7.96 -1.77
N LEU A 23 5.72 8.78 -0.86
CA LEU A 23 5.01 9.18 0.35
C LEU A 23 3.78 10.03 0.03
N ALA A 24 2.61 9.61 0.46
CA ALA A 24 1.37 10.37 0.38
C ALA A 24 1.07 11.05 1.72
N LEU A 25 1.09 12.38 1.76
CA LEU A 25 0.76 13.17 2.96
C LEU A 25 -0.76 13.34 3.10
N LYS A 26 -1.38 12.56 3.97
CA LYS A 26 -2.81 12.69 4.27
C LYS A 26 -3.05 13.77 5.33
N ARG A 27 -4.21 14.46 5.29
CA ARG A 27 -4.54 15.58 6.17
C ARG A 27 -4.37 15.27 7.67
N ALA A 28 -4.75 14.07 8.10
CA ALA A 28 -4.73 13.65 9.51
C ALA A 28 -3.42 12.97 9.93
N THR A 29 -2.36 13.01 9.14
CA THR A 29 -1.07 12.44 9.53
C THR A 29 -0.34 13.36 10.50
N ARG A 30 0.41 12.80 11.44
CA ARG A 30 1.22 13.58 12.38
C ARG A 30 2.22 14.49 11.66
N LEU A 31 2.79 14.05 10.55
CA LEU A 31 3.66 14.84 9.68
C LEU A 31 2.98 16.12 9.18
N ASN A 32 1.68 16.06 8.86
CA ASN A 32 0.94 17.22 8.40
C ASN A 32 0.41 18.09 9.55
N LEU A 33 -0.02 17.47 10.66
CA LEU A 33 -0.56 18.17 11.83
C LEU A 33 0.52 18.89 12.64
N PHE A 34 1.75 18.37 12.67
CA PHE A 34 2.86 18.87 13.47
C PHE A 34 4.07 19.21 12.60
N LYS A 35 3.87 19.91 11.50
CA LYS A 35 4.92 20.26 10.53
C LYS A 35 6.18 20.84 11.19
N ASP A 36 6.00 21.67 12.19
CA ASP A 36 7.11 22.33 12.90
C ASP A 36 8.04 21.35 13.62
N LYS A 37 7.54 20.18 14.03
CA LYS A 37 8.35 19.12 14.64
C LYS A 37 9.14 18.28 13.65
N TYR A 38 8.83 18.41 12.36
CA TYR A 38 9.41 17.60 11.28
C TYR A 38 10.11 18.46 10.23
N GLN A 39 10.48 19.70 10.55
CA GLN A 39 11.14 20.63 9.63
C GLN A 39 12.48 20.10 9.07
N GLU A 40 13.15 19.25 9.83
CA GLU A 40 14.41 18.61 9.39
C GLU A 40 14.17 17.41 8.44
N MET A 41 12.93 16.94 8.30
CA MET A 41 12.56 15.89 7.35
C MET A 41 12.36 16.46 5.96
N THR A 42 13.40 16.92 5.33
CA THR A 42 13.42 17.38 3.94
C THR A 42 13.50 16.18 3.00
N PHE A 43 12.40 15.45 2.86
CA PHE A 43 12.31 14.42 1.83
C PHE A 43 11.37 14.90 0.73
N GLU A 44 11.94 15.28 -0.39
CA GLU A 44 11.21 15.53 -1.62
C GLU A 44 11.47 14.37 -2.58
N ASN A 45 10.43 13.60 -2.88
CA ASN A 45 10.50 12.65 -3.98
C ASN A 45 10.45 13.41 -5.30
N ASN A 46 11.32 13.08 -6.23
CA ASN A 46 11.43 13.73 -7.53
C ASN A 46 11.66 12.67 -8.63
N GLN A 47 11.63 13.11 -9.88
CA GLN A 47 11.82 12.24 -11.04
C GLN A 47 13.17 11.53 -11.02
N GLU A 48 14.23 12.22 -10.61
CA GLU A 48 15.58 11.64 -10.53
C GLU A 48 15.63 10.42 -9.59
N ILE A 49 14.96 10.52 -8.42
CA ILE A 49 14.86 9.40 -7.48
C ILE A 49 14.07 8.24 -8.10
N MET A 50 12.98 8.52 -8.79
CA MET A 50 12.19 7.48 -9.46
C MET A 50 12.97 6.81 -10.58
N ASP A 51 13.70 7.57 -11.38
CA ASP A 51 14.54 7.05 -12.46
C ASP A 51 15.69 6.17 -11.90
N MET A 52 16.28 6.58 -10.78
CA MET A 52 17.30 5.78 -10.07
C MET A 52 16.72 4.45 -9.58
N THR A 53 15.53 4.47 -8.97
CA THR A 53 14.88 3.26 -8.47
C THR A 53 14.49 2.32 -9.62
N MET A 54 14.00 2.86 -10.71
CA MET A 54 13.67 2.11 -11.92
C MET A 54 14.91 1.46 -12.53
N LYS A 55 16.00 2.22 -12.66
CA LYS A 55 17.27 1.71 -13.17
C LYS A 55 17.78 0.54 -12.34
N THR A 56 17.84 0.69 -11.00
CA THR A 56 18.24 -0.38 -10.09
C THR A 56 17.35 -1.62 -10.21
N ALA A 57 16.04 -1.45 -10.36
CA ALA A 57 15.13 -2.58 -10.57
C ALA A 57 15.47 -3.33 -11.88
N TYR A 58 15.74 -2.62 -12.97
CA TYR A 58 16.15 -3.25 -14.25
C TYR A 58 17.51 -3.92 -14.16
N GLU A 59 18.48 -3.37 -13.42
CA GLU A 59 19.79 -4.00 -13.16
C GLU A 59 19.65 -5.32 -12.39
N MET A 60 18.59 -5.45 -11.55
CA MET A 60 18.21 -6.70 -10.89
C MET A 60 17.31 -7.63 -11.75
N GLU A 61 17.20 -7.37 -13.06
CA GLU A 61 16.35 -8.12 -13.99
C GLU A 61 14.85 -8.10 -13.63
N MET A 62 14.38 -7.04 -13.01
CA MET A 62 12.98 -6.86 -12.63
C MET A 62 12.26 -5.96 -13.63
N GLY A 63 11.06 -6.38 -14.07
CA GLY A 63 10.12 -5.55 -14.83
C GLY A 63 8.99 -4.98 -13.95
N PRO A 64 8.38 -3.84 -14.32
CA PRO A 64 7.21 -3.34 -13.64
C PRO A 64 6.01 -4.26 -13.90
N TYR A 65 5.22 -4.58 -12.86
CA TYR A 65 4.03 -5.43 -12.99
C TYR A 65 2.75 -4.77 -12.44
N TYR A 66 2.86 -3.74 -11.61
CA TYR A 66 1.72 -2.90 -11.24
C TYR A 66 2.15 -1.46 -10.99
N LEU A 67 1.15 -0.56 -11.12
CA LEU A 67 1.32 0.86 -10.93
C LEU A 67 0.10 1.41 -10.18
N TYR A 68 0.34 2.16 -9.11
CA TYR A 68 -0.72 2.71 -8.27
C TYR A 68 -0.45 4.16 -7.90
N ARG A 69 -1.41 5.03 -8.21
CA ARG A 69 -1.36 6.45 -7.87
C ARG A 69 -2.41 6.80 -6.82
N GLN A 70 -2.00 7.47 -5.76
CA GLN A 70 -2.90 8.05 -4.76
C GLN A 70 -3.00 9.58 -4.93
N LYS A 71 -4.10 10.15 -4.43
CA LYS A 71 -4.20 11.61 -4.31
C LYS A 71 -3.18 12.12 -3.28
N ASN A 72 -2.60 13.30 -3.56
CA ASN A 72 -1.64 13.99 -2.69
C ASN A 72 -0.32 13.23 -2.47
N MET A 73 0.16 12.50 -3.46
CA MET A 73 1.52 11.97 -3.44
C MET A 73 2.53 13.08 -3.74
N CYS A 74 3.66 13.03 -3.05
CA CYS A 74 4.75 13.95 -3.28
C CYS A 74 5.24 13.87 -4.74
N GLY A 75 5.38 15.00 -5.41
CA GLY A 75 5.78 15.06 -6.83
C GLY A 75 4.76 14.50 -7.81
N ASN A 76 3.52 14.18 -7.37
CA ASN A 76 2.50 13.51 -8.20
C ASN A 76 2.97 12.19 -8.83
N LEU A 77 3.94 11.54 -8.18
CA LEU A 77 4.58 10.31 -8.60
C LEU A 77 3.79 9.06 -8.18
N GLU A 78 4.10 7.94 -8.78
CA GLU A 78 3.36 6.70 -8.63
C GLU A 78 4.07 5.70 -7.70
N ASN A 79 3.31 4.76 -7.14
CA ASN A 79 3.87 3.56 -6.53
C ASN A 79 4.01 2.50 -7.62
N ILE A 80 5.18 1.91 -7.74
CA ILE A 80 5.48 0.93 -8.79
C ILE A 80 5.97 -0.36 -8.13
N GLY A 81 5.38 -1.48 -8.51
CA GLY A 81 5.87 -2.81 -8.18
C GLY A 81 6.69 -3.37 -9.32
N TYR A 82 7.93 -3.78 -9.02
CA TYR A 82 8.85 -4.46 -9.90
C TYR A 82 9.03 -5.90 -9.45
N ALA A 83 9.17 -6.84 -10.38
CA ALA A 83 9.44 -8.24 -10.07
C ALA A 83 10.25 -8.91 -11.17
N LYS A 84 11.03 -9.93 -10.79
CA LYS A 84 11.63 -10.89 -11.74
C LYS A 84 10.52 -11.69 -12.43
N VAL A 85 10.84 -12.33 -13.55
CA VAL A 85 9.90 -13.20 -14.26
C VAL A 85 9.33 -14.25 -13.30
N ASP A 86 8.01 -14.45 -13.33
CA ASP A 86 7.25 -15.38 -12.47
C ASP A 86 7.30 -15.08 -10.95
N LYS A 87 7.79 -13.91 -10.55
CA LYS A 87 7.88 -13.47 -9.14
C LYS A 87 6.97 -12.30 -8.79
N ALA A 88 6.04 -11.94 -9.67
CA ALA A 88 5.05 -10.89 -9.41
C ALA A 88 4.18 -11.25 -8.19
N GLY A 89 3.96 -10.27 -7.30
CA GLY A 89 3.15 -10.45 -6.11
C GLY A 89 1.67 -10.66 -6.46
N ILE A 90 1.18 -11.90 -6.39
CA ILE A 90 -0.21 -12.27 -6.72
C ILE A 90 -1.21 -11.44 -5.91
N TYR A 91 -0.93 -11.21 -4.62
CA TYR A 91 -1.77 -10.38 -3.76
C TYR A 91 -1.95 -8.96 -4.33
N ASN A 92 -0.87 -8.33 -4.80
CA ASN A 92 -0.93 -6.99 -5.36
C ASN A 92 -1.79 -6.95 -6.63
N ILE A 93 -1.67 -7.95 -7.49
CA ILE A 93 -2.47 -8.07 -8.70
C ILE A 93 -3.95 -8.25 -8.35
N LEU A 94 -4.28 -9.20 -7.48
CA LEU A 94 -5.65 -9.51 -7.11
C LEU A 94 -6.37 -8.36 -6.38
N ILE A 95 -5.63 -7.58 -5.56
CA ILE A 95 -6.21 -6.40 -4.89
C ILE A 95 -6.47 -5.26 -5.87
N MET A 96 -5.58 -5.05 -6.83
CA MET A 96 -5.71 -4.00 -7.85
C MET A 96 -6.83 -4.31 -8.85
N GLU A 97 -6.94 -5.56 -9.26
CA GLU A 97 -7.97 -6.06 -10.17
C GLU A 97 -9.33 -6.29 -9.49
N GLU A 98 -9.40 -6.10 -8.18
CA GLU A 98 -10.63 -6.34 -7.38
C GLU A 98 -11.25 -7.74 -7.57
N LYS A 99 -10.39 -8.75 -7.78
CA LYS A 99 -10.81 -10.13 -8.04
C LYS A 99 -11.03 -10.97 -6.79
N GLN A 100 -10.49 -10.52 -5.65
CA GLN A 100 -10.49 -11.30 -4.41
C GLN A 100 -11.08 -10.51 -3.24
N SER A 101 -11.92 -11.19 -2.43
CA SER A 101 -12.33 -10.68 -1.13
C SER A 101 -11.15 -10.69 -0.17
N ILE A 102 -11.06 -9.67 0.68
CA ILE A 102 -9.94 -9.47 1.61
C ILE A 102 -10.50 -9.24 3.01
N LEU A 103 -10.18 -10.12 3.94
CA LEU A 103 -10.48 -9.92 5.35
C LEU A 103 -9.34 -9.14 5.99
N ALA A 104 -9.64 -7.96 6.52
CA ALA A 104 -8.66 -7.05 7.09
C ALA A 104 -8.81 -6.92 8.59
N ALA A 105 -7.69 -6.94 9.33
CA ALA A 105 -7.63 -6.73 10.77
C ALA A 105 -6.84 -5.46 11.10
N GLY A 106 -7.10 -4.89 12.27
CA GLY A 106 -6.41 -3.69 12.77
C GLY A 106 -7.26 -2.41 12.69
N ALA A 107 -6.85 -1.40 13.45
CA ALA A 107 -7.48 -0.09 13.45
C ALA A 107 -7.38 0.56 12.06
N GLY A 108 -8.49 1.07 11.54
CA GLY A 108 -8.57 1.70 10.22
C GLY A 108 -8.50 0.75 9.03
N ALA A 109 -8.41 -0.57 9.25
CA ALA A 109 -8.43 -1.55 8.17
C ALA A 109 -9.84 -1.70 7.58
N SER A 110 -9.89 -2.02 6.28
CA SER A 110 -11.13 -2.19 5.51
C SER A 110 -11.19 -3.60 4.94
N THR A 111 -12.13 -4.41 5.43
CA THR A 111 -12.49 -5.68 4.80
C THR A 111 -13.27 -5.41 3.53
N LYS A 112 -12.91 -6.09 2.45
CA LYS A 112 -13.56 -5.97 1.14
C LYS A 112 -14.18 -7.30 0.73
N PHE A 113 -15.47 -7.31 0.46
CA PHE A 113 -16.21 -8.45 -0.08
C PHE A 113 -16.45 -8.22 -1.57
N VAL A 114 -16.00 -9.13 -2.40
CA VAL A 114 -16.15 -9.10 -3.84
C VAL A 114 -17.24 -10.08 -4.25
N PHE A 115 -18.32 -9.56 -4.87
CA PHE A 115 -19.46 -10.33 -5.35
C PHE A 115 -19.47 -10.35 -6.88
N GLN A 116 -20.05 -11.40 -7.45
CA GLN A 116 -20.34 -11.50 -8.87
C GLN A 116 -19.12 -11.18 -9.77
N ASN A 117 -17.95 -11.73 -9.42
CA ASN A 117 -16.70 -11.51 -10.15
C ASN A 117 -16.28 -10.03 -10.27
N GLY A 118 -16.48 -9.25 -9.21
CA GLY A 118 -16.07 -7.85 -9.16
C GLY A 118 -17.14 -6.83 -9.53
N LYS A 119 -18.35 -7.27 -9.91
CA LYS A 119 -19.45 -6.35 -10.28
C LYS A 119 -20.03 -5.59 -9.09
N ARG A 120 -19.96 -6.15 -7.89
CA ARG A 120 -20.40 -5.53 -6.64
C ARG A 120 -19.33 -5.70 -5.57
N ILE A 121 -18.98 -4.61 -4.90
CA ILE A 121 -18.00 -4.59 -3.81
C ILE A 121 -18.64 -3.95 -2.59
N GLU A 122 -18.59 -4.65 -1.47
CA GLU A 122 -19.01 -4.14 -0.16
C GLU A 122 -17.82 -4.08 0.79
N ARG A 123 -17.89 -3.19 1.78
CA ARG A 123 -16.81 -3.00 2.74
C ARG A 123 -17.33 -3.03 4.17
N ALA A 124 -16.58 -3.69 5.05
CA ALA A 124 -16.73 -3.61 6.49
C ALA A 124 -15.52 -2.88 7.08
N GLU A 125 -15.74 -1.65 7.50
CA GLU A 125 -14.70 -0.75 7.99
C GLU A 125 -14.48 -0.94 9.49
N ASN A 126 -13.21 -1.00 9.91
CA ASN A 126 -12.83 -0.86 11.31
C ASN A 126 -12.70 0.63 11.68
N VAL A 127 -12.95 0.97 12.94
CA VAL A 127 -12.68 2.32 13.44
C VAL A 127 -11.19 2.64 13.35
N LYS A 128 -10.87 3.91 13.07
CA LYS A 128 -9.49 4.33 12.78
C LYS A 128 -8.64 4.57 14.02
N ASP A 129 -9.28 5.03 15.10
CA ASP A 129 -8.60 5.28 16.36
C ASP A 129 -8.30 3.95 17.08
N VAL A 130 -7.06 3.78 17.55
CA VAL A 130 -6.57 2.53 18.13
C VAL A 130 -7.30 2.20 19.44
N ALA A 131 -7.52 3.18 20.32
CA ALA A 131 -8.19 2.96 21.60
C ALA A 131 -9.66 2.55 21.37
N ASN A 132 -10.35 3.21 20.45
CA ASN A 132 -11.71 2.85 20.04
C ASN A 132 -11.76 1.48 19.35
N TYR A 133 -10.74 1.11 18.57
CA TYR A 133 -10.68 -0.21 17.95
C TYR A 133 -10.59 -1.32 19.01
N ILE A 134 -9.73 -1.14 20.00
CA ILE A 134 -9.55 -2.11 21.08
C ILE A 134 -10.83 -2.23 21.92
N SER A 135 -11.41 -1.10 22.36
CA SER A 135 -12.61 -1.09 23.22
C SER A 135 -13.88 -1.59 22.51
N ARG A 136 -13.91 -1.56 21.17
CA ARG A 136 -15.05 -1.98 20.33
C ARG A 136 -14.73 -3.19 19.46
N ILE A 137 -13.80 -4.05 19.89
CA ILE A 137 -13.32 -5.17 19.08
C ILE A 137 -14.46 -6.12 18.70
N ASP A 138 -15.37 -6.41 19.61
CA ASP A 138 -16.51 -7.30 19.36
C ASP A 138 -17.43 -6.74 18.26
N GLU A 139 -17.66 -5.45 18.25
CA GLU A 139 -18.42 -4.79 17.17
C GLU A 139 -17.70 -4.90 15.82
N MET A 140 -16.36 -4.77 15.80
CA MET A 140 -15.58 -4.92 14.56
C MET A 140 -15.63 -6.36 14.04
N ILE A 141 -15.66 -7.34 14.94
CA ILE A 141 -15.84 -8.76 14.60
C ILE A 141 -17.24 -8.98 14.01
N GLU A 142 -18.29 -8.44 14.66
CA GLU A 142 -19.67 -8.64 14.21
C GLU A 142 -19.95 -8.01 12.84
N ARG A 143 -19.40 -6.82 12.57
CA ARG A 143 -19.48 -6.20 11.24
C ARG A 143 -18.93 -7.13 10.14
N LYS A 144 -17.82 -7.84 10.43
CA LYS A 144 -17.23 -8.79 9.49
C LYS A 144 -18.05 -10.06 9.35
N ARG A 145 -18.58 -10.60 10.45
CA ARG A 145 -19.47 -11.78 10.41
C ARG A 145 -20.69 -11.52 9.54
N THR A 146 -21.38 -10.41 9.76
CA THR A 146 -22.53 -9.99 8.93
C THR A 146 -22.15 -9.90 7.45
N GLY A 147 -20.99 -9.33 7.14
CA GLY A 147 -20.49 -9.25 5.77
C GLY A 147 -20.16 -10.62 5.18
N ILE A 148 -19.55 -11.53 5.93
CA ILE A 148 -19.23 -12.90 5.52
C ILE A 148 -20.53 -13.67 5.24
N ASP A 149 -21.51 -13.61 6.16
CA ASP A 149 -22.80 -14.29 6.01
C ASP A 149 -23.56 -13.83 4.77
N THR A 150 -23.40 -12.55 4.41
CA THR A 150 -23.98 -11.99 3.18
C THR A 150 -23.22 -12.45 1.94
N TRP A 151 -21.90 -12.57 2.03
CA TRP A 151 -21.03 -12.94 0.91
C TRP A 151 -21.11 -14.42 0.55
N LEU A 152 -21.36 -15.31 1.54
CA LEU A 152 -21.47 -16.76 1.36
C LEU A 152 -22.84 -17.21 0.83
N LYS A 153 -23.86 -16.35 0.81
CA LYS A 153 -25.18 -16.60 0.21
C LYS A 153 -25.17 -16.35 -1.29
#